data_4b648c32f359de094875e3bb690d2ae2
#
_entry.id   4b648c32f359de094875e3bb690d2ae2
#
_cell.length_a   1.000
_cell.length_b   1.000
_cell.length_c   1.000
_cell.angle_alpha   90.00
_cell.angle_beta   90.00
_cell.angle_gamma   90.00
#
_symmetry.space_group_name_H-M   'P 1'
#
loop_
_entity.id
_entity.type
_entity.pdbx_description
1 polymer ?
#
loop_
_entity_poly.entity_id
_entity_poly.type
_entity_poly.pdbx_seq_one_letter_code
_entity_poly.pdbx_strand_id
1 'polypeptide(L)'
;MPTTAAPPLRARNAPEQYDDLAHAWWDERGPFAALHWLAAARGRLVPAPSAQGALLVDLGCGGGLMAPRVPAGFRHVGVDRNAAALEQAAARGIEPLLADVGAVPLPDGCAEVVVAGELIEHVEDLPALVAEIARLLQPGGIVVYDTINATLWARLSLVWVGERMPGGPPRHIHDPRLFVAPRRLAALLNAYGLEVEQQYGLQPHPPSYLRFLRDRSAPVHMERIRSLGALYAGRARRTS
;
A
#
# COMPACT_ATOMS: atom_id res chain seq x y z
N MET A 1 -26.82 -21.14 1.97
CA MET A 1 -25.74 -20.14 2.03
C MET A 1 -26.34 -18.89 2.64
N PRO A 2 -25.89 -18.38 3.79
CA PRO A 2 -26.38 -17.10 4.27
C PRO A 2 -25.93 -16.02 3.29
N THR A 3 -26.87 -15.29 2.73
CA THR A 3 -26.61 -14.05 1.97
C THR A 3 -26.09 -13.02 2.96
N THR A 4 -24.78 -12.84 3.02
CA THR A 4 -24.21 -11.71 3.74
C THR A 4 -24.71 -10.44 3.06
N ALA A 5 -25.49 -9.64 3.77
CA ALA A 5 -25.92 -8.33 3.30
C ALA A 5 -24.67 -7.51 2.92
N ALA A 6 -24.77 -6.73 1.82
CA ALA A 6 -23.68 -5.84 1.45
C ALA A 6 -23.37 -4.89 2.63
N PRO A 7 -22.08 -4.63 2.93
CA PRO A 7 -21.72 -3.74 4.02
C PRO A 7 -22.32 -2.33 3.81
N PRO A 8 -22.62 -1.60 4.88
CA PRO A 8 -23.20 -0.27 4.79
C PRO A 8 -22.25 0.69 4.08
N LEU A 9 -22.78 1.62 3.28
CA LEU A 9 -21.98 2.65 2.63
C LEU A 9 -21.54 3.68 3.68
N ARG A 10 -20.24 3.70 3.99
CA ARG A 10 -19.65 4.60 4.97
C ARG A 10 -19.18 5.93 4.35
N ALA A 11 -18.78 6.89 5.19
CA ALA A 11 -18.09 8.11 4.73
C ALA A 11 -16.81 7.75 3.97
N ARG A 12 -16.32 8.67 3.11
CA ARG A 12 -15.07 8.44 2.39
C ARG A 12 -13.90 8.35 3.37
N ASN A 13 -13.01 7.41 3.12
CA ASN A 13 -11.82 7.13 3.94
C ASN A 13 -12.14 6.75 5.41
N ALA A 14 -13.36 6.28 5.69
CA ALA A 14 -13.70 5.82 7.03
C ALA A 14 -12.96 4.51 7.35
N PRO A 15 -12.18 4.44 8.45
CA PRO A 15 -11.39 3.25 8.77
C PRO A 15 -12.23 2.00 9.01
N GLU A 16 -13.47 2.17 9.46
CA GLU A 16 -14.41 1.07 9.70
C GLU A 16 -14.79 0.31 8.41
N GLN A 17 -14.50 0.85 7.22
CA GLN A 17 -14.66 0.13 5.95
C GLN A 17 -13.74 -1.08 5.87
N TYR A 18 -12.53 -0.97 6.43
CA TYR A 18 -11.58 -2.07 6.49
C TYR A 18 -12.01 -3.14 7.50
N ASP A 19 -12.66 -2.73 8.60
CA ASP A 19 -13.25 -3.66 9.58
C ASP A 19 -14.37 -4.49 8.94
N ASP A 20 -15.29 -3.83 8.22
CA ASP A 20 -16.41 -4.46 7.52
C ASP A 20 -15.93 -5.50 6.48
N LEU A 21 -14.77 -5.27 5.87
CA LEU A 21 -14.19 -6.08 4.80
C LEU A 21 -13.02 -6.97 5.26
N ALA A 22 -12.69 -6.98 6.56
CA ALA A 22 -11.51 -7.68 7.07
C ALA A 22 -11.45 -9.17 6.68
N HIS A 23 -12.60 -9.83 6.57
CA HIS A 23 -12.69 -11.23 6.16
C HIS A 23 -12.30 -11.50 4.69
N ALA A 24 -12.22 -10.45 3.85
CA ALA A 24 -12.02 -10.56 2.40
C ALA A 24 -10.59 -10.26 1.94
N TRP A 25 -9.64 -9.98 2.85
CA TRP A 25 -8.27 -9.61 2.49
C TRP A 25 -7.60 -10.58 1.50
N TRP A 26 -7.85 -11.87 1.64
CA TRP A 26 -7.19 -12.90 0.84
C TRP A 26 -8.08 -13.48 -0.28
N ASP A 27 -9.25 -12.89 -0.51
CA ASP A 27 -10.05 -13.21 -1.70
C ASP A 27 -9.53 -12.41 -2.91
N GLU A 28 -8.71 -13.05 -3.74
CA GLU A 28 -8.13 -12.44 -4.96
C GLU A 28 -9.19 -12.02 -5.99
N ARG A 29 -10.45 -12.40 -5.80
CA ARG A 29 -11.61 -12.03 -6.65
C ARG A 29 -12.55 -11.08 -5.96
N GLY A 30 -12.29 -10.81 -4.70
CA GLY A 30 -13.08 -9.98 -3.81
C GLY A 30 -12.80 -8.48 -3.94
N PRO A 31 -13.25 -7.72 -2.95
CA PRO A 31 -13.13 -6.26 -2.93
C PRO A 31 -11.69 -5.74 -2.90
N PHE A 32 -10.74 -6.57 -2.48
CA PHE A 32 -9.32 -6.23 -2.42
C PHE A 32 -8.47 -6.80 -3.56
N ALA A 33 -9.09 -7.28 -4.66
CA ALA A 33 -8.38 -7.85 -5.80
C ALA A 33 -7.27 -6.93 -6.34
N ALA A 34 -7.54 -5.62 -6.48
CA ALA A 34 -6.54 -4.64 -6.93
C ALA A 34 -5.35 -4.55 -5.98
N LEU A 35 -5.53 -4.70 -4.67
CA LEU A 35 -4.43 -4.65 -3.69
C LEU A 35 -3.46 -5.82 -3.86
N HIS A 36 -3.94 -7.01 -4.27
CA HIS A 36 -3.06 -8.14 -4.61
C HIS A 36 -2.18 -7.82 -5.82
N TRP A 37 -2.73 -7.16 -6.84
CA TRP A 37 -1.97 -6.78 -8.03
C TRP A 37 -0.93 -5.72 -7.70
N LEU A 38 -1.29 -4.73 -6.87
CA LEU A 38 -0.41 -3.66 -6.40
C LEU A 38 0.67 -4.20 -5.48
N ALA A 39 0.35 -5.08 -4.53
CA ALA A 39 1.34 -5.74 -3.67
C ALA A 39 2.37 -6.53 -4.49
N ALA A 40 1.94 -7.21 -5.57
CA ALA A 40 2.85 -7.91 -6.47
C ALA A 40 3.77 -6.96 -7.26
N ALA A 41 3.29 -5.77 -7.63
CA ALA A 41 4.12 -4.75 -8.28
C ALA A 41 5.10 -4.09 -7.30
N ARG A 42 4.64 -3.79 -6.09
CA ARG A 42 5.40 -3.19 -4.99
C ARG A 42 6.54 -4.11 -4.52
N GLY A 43 6.27 -5.41 -4.39
CA GLY A 43 7.28 -6.39 -3.99
C GLY A 43 8.53 -6.41 -4.88
N ARG A 44 8.39 -6.02 -6.16
CA ARG A 44 9.53 -5.91 -7.09
C ARG A 44 10.46 -4.71 -6.78
N LEU A 45 10.05 -3.80 -5.91
CA LEU A 45 10.86 -2.67 -5.46
C LEU A 45 11.62 -2.98 -4.17
N VAL A 46 11.18 -3.99 -3.42
CA VAL A 46 11.84 -4.42 -2.17
C VAL A 46 13.14 -5.12 -2.52
N PRO A 47 14.30 -4.63 -2.05
CA PRO A 47 15.58 -5.28 -2.26
C PRO A 47 15.66 -6.59 -1.46
N ALA A 48 16.65 -7.42 -1.78
CA ALA A 48 17.04 -8.50 -0.88
C ALA A 48 17.61 -7.93 0.43
N PRO A 49 17.42 -8.61 1.58
CA PRO A 49 17.97 -8.16 2.85
C PRO A 49 19.51 -8.19 2.83
N SER A 50 20.15 -7.23 3.50
CA SER A 50 21.61 -7.18 3.62
C SER A 50 22.16 -8.29 4.52
N ALA A 51 21.34 -8.78 5.45
CA ALA A 51 21.65 -9.88 6.35
C ALA A 51 20.36 -10.64 6.74
N GLN A 52 20.52 -11.90 7.16
CA GLN A 52 19.42 -12.67 7.71
C GLN A 52 18.82 -11.97 8.95
N GLY A 53 17.50 -11.78 8.99
CA GLY A 53 16.80 -11.11 10.07
C GLY A 53 16.82 -9.58 9.99
N ALA A 54 17.31 -8.99 8.88
CA ALA A 54 17.15 -7.55 8.62
C ALA A 54 15.68 -7.14 8.75
N LEU A 55 15.40 -5.99 9.38
CA LEU A 55 14.03 -5.58 9.66
C LEU A 55 13.38 -4.90 8.44
N LEU A 56 12.22 -5.42 8.05
CA LEU A 56 11.27 -4.74 7.17
C LEU A 56 10.03 -4.36 7.97
N VAL A 57 9.65 -3.07 7.92
CA VAL A 57 8.43 -2.55 8.54
C VAL A 57 7.42 -2.23 7.44
N ASP A 58 6.24 -2.85 7.50
CA ASP A 58 5.13 -2.65 6.55
C ASP A 58 4.05 -1.81 7.23
N LEU A 59 4.01 -0.51 6.90
CA LEU A 59 3.08 0.47 7.47
C LEU A 59 1.73 0.38 6.76
N GLY A 60 0.65 0.23 7.54
CA GLY A 60 -0.68 -0.01 7.00
C GLY A 60 -0.76 -1.38 6.32
N CYS A 61 -0.20 -2.42 6.94
CA CYS A 61 -0.04 -3.74 6.32
C CYS A 61 -1.36 -4.46 6.03
N GLY A 62 -2.48 -4.01 6.63
CA GLY A 62 -3.78 -4.67 6.50
C GLY A 62 -3.70 -6.16 6.81
N GLY A 63 -4.31 -6.99 5.98
CA GLY A 63 -4.25 -8.46 6.08
C GLY A 63 -2.94 -9.10 5.63
N GLY A 64 -1.88 -8.30 5.41
CA GLY A 64 -0.53 -8.81 5.15
C GLY A 64 -0.26 -9.24 3.70
N LEU A 65 -0.83 -8.56 2.72
CA LEU A 65 -0.68 -8.90 1.30
C LEU A 65 0.78 -8.84 0.80
N MET A 66 1.66 -8.18 1.53
CA MET A 66 3.10 -8.16 1.23
C MET A 66 3.84 -9.43 1.66
N ALA A 67 3.28 -10.28 2.55
CA ALA A 67 3.97 -11.47 3.05
C ALA A 67 4.58 -12.36 1.94
N PRO A 68 3.86 -12.77 0.89
CA PRO A 68 4.41 -13.58 -0.20
C PRO A 68 5.26 -12.79 -1.20
N ARG A 69 5.45 -11.48 -0.99
CA ARG A 69 6.13 -10.57 -1.92
C ARG A 69 7.45 -10.02 -1.37
N VAL A 70 7.65 -10.13 -0.07
CA VAL A 70 8.90 -9.75 0.60
C VAL A 70 9.94 -10.85 0.38
N PRO A 71 11.17 -10.51 -0.06
CA PRO A 71 12.24 -11.49 -0.19
C PRO A 71 12.51 -12.23 1.13
N ALA A 72 12.82 -13.52 1.04
CA ALA A 72 13.17 -14.31 2.21
C ALA A 72 14.40 -13.74 2.93
N GLY A 73 14.43 -13.87 4.24
CA GLY A 73 15.52 -13.38 5.09
C GLY A 73 15.18 -12.11 5.87
N PHE A 74 14.12 -11.39 5.54
CA PHE A 74 13.63 -10.30 6.40
C PHE A 74 12.87 -10.84 7.62
N ARG A 75 13.03 -10.14 8.74
CA ARG A 75 12.06 -10.09 9.82
C ARG A 75 11.00 -9.08 9.39
N HIS A 76 9.77 -9.53 9.14
CA HIS A 76 8.70 -8.70 8.61
C HIS A 76 7.74 -8.30 9.73
N VAL A 77 7.76 -7.03 10.13
CA VAL A 77 6.83 -6.44 11.10
C VAL A 77 5.76 -5.66 10.34
N GLY A 78 4.50 -5.99 10.57
CA GLY A 78 3.35 -5.31 9.98
C GLY A 78 2.66 -4.41 11.00
N VAL A 79 2.57 -3.13 10.70
CA VAL A 79 1.93 -2.11 11.55
C VAL A 79 0.56 -1.78 10.98
N ASP A 80 -0.48 -1.90 11.77
CA ASP A 80 -1.83 -1.49 11.41
C ASP A 80 -2.62 -1.13 12.68
N ARG A 81 -3.68 -0.35 12.54
CA ARG A 81 -4.61 -0.07 13.64
C ARG A 81 -5.81 -1.02 13.67
N ASN A 82 -5.99 -1.86 12.64
CA ASN A 82 -7.04 -2.85 12.54
C ASN A 82 -6.56 -4.20 13.09
N ALA A 83 -7.01 -4.56 14.30
CA ALA A 83 -6.61 -5.82 14.94
C ALA A 83 -7.05 -7.05 14.14
N ALA A 84 -8.24 -7.04 13.54
CA ALA A 84 -8.74 -8.17 12.76
C ALA A 84 -7.95 -8.40 11.46
N ALA A 85 -7.45 -7.33 10.84
CA ALA A 85 -6.53 -7.43 9.71
C ALA A 85 -5.17 -7.98 10.16
N LEU A 86 -4.64 -7.52 11.28
CA LEU A 86 -3.37 -8.00 11.86
C LEU A 86 -3.40 -9.49 12.22
N GLU A 87 -4.54 -10.04 12.64
CA GLU A 87 -4.68 -11.49 12.86
C GLU A 87 -4.44 -12.28 11.56
N GLN A 88 -4.93 -11.77 10.43
CA GLN A 88 -4.68 -12.40 9.12
C GLN A 88 -3.23 -12.23 8.65
N ALA A 89 -2.63 -11.07 8.91
CA ALA A 89 -1.21 -10.83 8.64
C ALA A 89 -0.32 -11.79 9.44
N ALA A 90 -0.63 -11.98 10.74
CA ALA A 90 0.08 -12.92 11.62
C ALA A 90 -0.02 -14.38 11.11
N ALA A 91 -1.20 -14.80 10.64
CA ALA A 91 -1.39 -16.11 10.02
C ALA A 91 -0.55 -16.32 8.73
N ARG A 92 0.06 -15.27 8.21
CA ARG A 92 0.95 -15.27 7.03
C ARG A 92 2.43 -15.08 7.37
N GLY A 93 2.77 -15.13 8.66
CA GLY A 93 4.15 -15.03 9.12
C GLY A 93 4.67 -13.60 9.31
N ILE A 94 3.78 -12.60 9.28
CA ILE A 94 4.11 -11.21 9.64
C ILE A 94 4.03 -11.07 11.16
N GLU A 95 4.98 -10.39 11.78
CA GLU A 95 4.90 -10.02 13.19
C GLU A 95 3.93 -8.83 13.34
N PRO A 96 2.74 -9.01 13.96
CA PRO A 96 1.74 -7.97 14.02
C PRO A 96 2.09 -6.92 15.09
N LEU A 97 1.92 -5.66 14.75
CA LEU A 97 2.10 -4.52 15.66
C LEU A 97 0.89 -3.58 15.56
N LEU A 98 0.05 -3.59 16.57
CA LEU A 98 -1.12 -2.70 16.66
C LEU A 98 -0.67 -1.31 17.07
N ALA A 99 -0.60 -0.38 16.10
CA ALA A 99 -0.15 0.98 16.34
C ALA A 99 -0.64 1.95 15.24
N ASP A 100 -0.53 3.25 15.53
CA ASP A 100 -0.67 4.29 14.52
C ASP A 100 0.61 4.38 13.68
N VAL A 101 0.47 4.53 12.35
CA VAL A 101 1.59 4.62 11.40
C VAL A 101 2.40 5.91 11.54
N GLY A 102 1.87 6.92 12.22
CA GLY A 102 2.58 8.17 12.55
C GLY A 102 3.33 8.12 13.89
N ALA A 103 3.20 7.03 14.67
CA ALA A 103 3.84 6.88 15.99
C ALA A 103 4.09 5.39 16.31
N VAL A 104 4.98 4.76 15.57
CA VAL A 104 5.27 3.33 15.66
C VAL A 104 6.20 3.04 16.85
N PRO A 105 5.85 2.15 17.77
CA PRO A 105 6.66 1.85 18.96
C PRO A 105 7.86 0.94 18.63
N LEU A 106 8.67 1.36 17.68
CA LEU A 106 9.94 0.74 17.31
C LEU A 106 11.09 1.74 17.45
N PRO A 107 12.33 1.29 17.71
CA PRO A 107 13.49 2.16 17.84
C PRO A 107 13.80 2.94 16.55
N ASP A 108 14.45 4.09 16.70
CA ASP A 108 14.99 4.88 15.58
C ASP A 108 16.03 4.08 14.81
N GLY A 109 16.02 4.20 13.49
CA GLY A 109 17.02 3.57 12.62
C GLY A 109 17.04 2.04 12.66
N CYS A 110 15.93 1.41 13.04
CA CYS A 110 15.87 -0.05 13.19
C CYS A 110 15.58 -0.80 11.88
N ALA A 111 14.97 -0.14 10.89
CA ALA A 111 14.48 -0.80 9.68
C ALA A 111 15.46 -0.60 8.49
N GLU A 112 15.75 -1.70 7.79
CA GLU A 112 16.44 -1.65 6.49
C GLU A 112 15.48 -1.23 5.38
N VAL A 113 14.22 -1.68 5.46
CA VAL A 113 13.17 -1.35 4.52
C VAL A 113 11.90 -0.93 5.27
N VAL A 114 11.28 0.16 4.83
CA VAL A 114 9.92 0.52 5.20
C VAL A 114 9.05 0.41 3.95
N VAL A 115 7.90 -0.24 4.06
CA VAL A 115 6.87 -0.29 3.02
C VAL A 115 5.72 0.62 3.44
N ALA A 116 5.25 1.47 2.53
CA ALA A 116 4.07 2.33 2.70
C ALA A 116 3.23 2.25 1.42
N GLY A 117 2.52 1.14 1.25
CA GLY A 117 1.76 0.85 0.05
C GLY A 117 0.27 1.06 0.20
N GLU A 118 -0.35 1.83 -0.72
CA GLU A 118 -1.76 2.20 -0.64
C GLU A 118 -2.13 2.75 0.76
N LEU A 119 -1.21 3.51 1.35
CA LEU A 119 -1.33 4.11 2.67
C LEU A 119 -1.39 5.64 2.59
N ILE A 120 -0.52 6.24 1.78
CA ILE A 120 -0.26 7.69 1.75
C ILE A 120 -1.53 8.50 1.47
N GLU A 121 -2.41 8.02 0.61
CA GLU A 121 -3.71 8.61 0.26
C GLU A 121 -4.79 8.47 1.34
N HIS A 122 -4.49 7.79 2.42
CA HIS A 122 -5.39 7.60 3.56
C HIS A 122 -5.00 8.40 4.79
N VAL A 123 -3.80 9.00 4.80
CA VAL A 123 -3.24 9.71 5.96
C VAL A 123 -3.49 11.21 5.85
N GLU A 124 -4.07 11.81 6.90
CA GLU A 124 -4.34 13.26 6.96
C GLU A 124 -3.05 14.06 7.20
N ASP A 125 -2.18 13.59 8.10
CA ASP A 125 -0.90 14.21 8.42
C ASP A 125 0.26 13.52 7.66
N LEU A 126 0.37 13.84 6.38
CA LEU A 126 1.46 13.30 5.54
C LEU A 126 2.86 13.68 6.04
N PRO A 127 3.13 14.90 6.53
CA PRO A 127 4.42 15.22 7.16
C PRO A 127 4.78 14.30 8.33
N ALA A 128 3.84 14.01 9.23
CA ALA A 128 4.08 13.10 10.35
C ALA A 128 4.41 11.68 9.88
N LEU A 129 3.68 11.16 8.89
CA LEU A 129 4.00 9.85 8.29
C LEU A 129 5.40 9.81 7.69
N VAL A 130 5.79 10.84 6.92
CA VAL A 130 7.14 10.87 6.29
C VAL A 130 8.23 11.03 7.33
N ALA A 131 8.02 11.82 8.39
CA ALA A 131 8.93 11.93 9.52
C ALA A 131 9.14 10.57 10.20
N GLU A 132 8.06 9.83 10.41
CA GLU A 132 8.08 8.51 11.04
C GLU A 132 8.80 7.48 10.15
N ILE A 133 8.54 7.48 8.84
CA ILE A 133 9.29 6.65 7.87
C ILE A 133 10.79 6.95 7.96
N ALA A 134 11.17 8.23 7.97
CA ALA A 134 12.57 8.62 8.07
C ALA A 134 13.19 8.21 9.41
N ARG A 135 12.44 8.32 10.52
CA ARG A 135 12.89 7.89 11.85
C ARG A 135 13.16 6.39 11.90
N LEU A 136 12.25 5.57 11.36
CA LEU A 136 12.34 4.11 11.39
C LEU A 136 13.49 3.57 10.53
N LEU A 137 13.77 4.18 9.38
CA LEU A 137 14.80 3.71 8.48
C LEU A 137 16.20 3.89 9.07
N GLN A 138 17.06 2.89 8.95
CA GLN A 138 18.50 3.04 9.20
C GLN A 138 19.16 3.91 8.12
N PRO A 139 20.35 4.50 8.35
CA PRO A 139 21.11 5.15 7.29
C PRO A 139 21.32 4.22 6.09
N GLY A 140 21.04 4.69 4.88
CA GLY A 140 21.04 3.87 3.66
C GLY A 140 19.83 2.99 3.46
N GLY A 141 18.91 2.93 4.43
CA GLY A 141 17.64 2.18 4.31
C GLY A 141 16.71 2.76 3.25
N ILE A 142 15.73 1.97 2.85
CA ILE A 142 14.86 2.28 1.69
C ILE A 142 13.40 2.29 2.11
N VAL A 143 12.66 3.34 1.72
CA VAL A 143 11.20 3.29 1.70
C VAL A 143 10.71 2.89 0.30
N VAL A 144 9.77 1.94 0.26
CA VAL A 144 9.02 1.53 -0.93
C VAL A 144 7.57 1.97 -0.77
N TYR A 145 7.04 2.66 -1.76
CA TYR A 145 5.68 3.20 -1.70
C TYR A 145 4.94 3.09 -3.03
N ASP A 146 3.63 3.09 -2.96
CA ASP A 146 2.72 3.44 -4.04
C ASP A 146 1.54 4.23 -3.49
N THR A 147 0.91 5.04 -4.32
CA THR A 147 -0.20 5.91 -3.94
C THR A 147 -0.88 6.54 -5.16
N ILE A 148 -1.91 7.34 -4.91
CA ILE A 148 -2.76 7.98 -5.92
C ILE A 148 -2.35 9.46 -6.11
N ASN A 149 -2.21 9.86 -7.38
CA ASN A 149 -1.89 11.24 -7.74
C ASN A 149 -3.12 12.17 -7.60
N ALA A 150 -2.88 13.40 -7.15
CA ALA A 150 -3.88 14.48 -7.00
C ALA A 150 -4.33 15.10 -8.34
N THR A 151 -4.68 14.29 -9.34
CA THR A 151 -5.16 14.76 -10.64
C THR A 151 -6.66 14.53 -10.83
N LEU A 152 -7.28 15.30 -11.72
CA LEU A 152 -8.66 15.05 -12.15
C LEU A 152 -8.79 13.67 -12.80
N TRP A 153 -7.77 13.23 -13.54
CA TRP A 153 -7.75 11.90 -14.15
C TRP A 153 -7.76 10.78 -13.11
N ALA A 154 -6.96 10.88 -12.05
CA ALA A 154 -7.00 9.91 -10.96
C ALA A 154 -8.38 9.88 -10.27
N ARG A 155 -8.97 11.04 -10.00
CA ARG A 155 -10.32 11.13 -9.42
C ARG A 155 -11.37 10.46 -10.31
N LEU A 156 -11.35 10.72 -11.60
CA LEU A 156 -12.28 10.12 -12.55
C LEU A 156 -12.04 8.62 -12.70
N SER A 157 -10.80 8.21 -12.98
CA SER A 157 -10.48 6.82 -13.31
C SER A 157 -10.54 5.88 -12.10
N LEU A 158 -10.06 6.28 -10.93
CA LEU A 158 -9.98 5.41 -9.76
C LEU A 158 -11.20 5.51 -8.84
N VAL A 159 -11.76 6.71 -8.64
CA VAL A 159 -12.90 6.91 -7.74
C VAL A 159 -14.23 6.74 -8.49
N TRP A 160 -14.45 7.49 -9.58
CA TRP A 160 -15.74 7.44 -10.27
C TRP A 160 -15.93 6.16 -11.08
N VAL A 161 -14.92 5.70 -11.78
CA VAL A 161 -14.96 4.48 -12.58
C VAL A 161 -14.48 3.29 -11.77
N GLY A 162 -13.28 3.36 -11.20
CA GLY A 162 -12.63 2.25 -10.52
C GLY A 162 -13.45 1.65 -9.37
N GLU A 163 -14.04 2.47 -8.50
CA GLU A 163 -14.92 2.02 -7.41
C GLU A 163 -16.21 1.29 -7.91
N ARG A 164 -16.44 1.27 -9.22
CA ARG A 164 -17.59 0.59 -9.86
C ARG A 164 -17.18 -0.55 -10.78
N MET A 165 -15.88 -0.65 -11.03
CA MET A 165 -15.33 -1.71 -11.90
C MET A 165 -15.07 -2.99 -11.09
N PRO A 166 -15.23 -4.13 -11.72
CA PRO A 166 -14.86 -5.40 -11.12
C PRO A 166 -13.37 -5.48 -10.79
N GLY A 167 -13.04 -5.87 -9.54
CA GLY A 167 -11.67 -5.90 -9.03
C GLY A 167 -11.10 -4.52 -8.68
N GLY A 168 -11.89 -3.46 -8.86
CA GLY A 168 -11.54 -2.13 -8.40
C GLY A 168 -11.70 -1.96 -6.89
N PRO A 169 -11.27 -0.81 -6.34
CA PRO A 169 -11.38 -0.55 -4.91
C PRO A 169 -12.85 -0.48 -4.45
N PRO A 170 -13.14 -0.80 -3.18
CA PRO A 170 -14.47 -0.64 -2.61
C PRO A 170 -14.97 0.82 -2.72
N ARG A 171 -16.30 0.97 -2.77
CA ARG A 171 -16.90 2.31 -2.84
C ARG A 171 -16.58 3.12 -1.60
N HIS A 172 -16.25 4.41 -1.79
CA HIS A 172 -15.92 5.36 -0.74
C HIS A 172 -14.63 5.04 0.04
N ILE A 173 -13.83 4.07 -0.40
CA ILE A 173 -12.57 3.74 0.27
C ILE A 173 -11.56 4.91 0.20
N HIS A 174 -11.62 5.73 -0.85
CA HIS A 174 -10.72 6.86 -1.04
C HIS A 174 -11.41 8.20 -0.86
N ASP A 175 -10.72 9.15 -0.20
CA ASP A 175 -11.05 10.58 -0.23
C ASP A 175 -10.09 11.32 -1.18
N PRO A 176 -10.56 11.82 -2.33
CA PRO A 176 -9.70 12.52 -3.28
C PRO A 176 -9.01 13.79 -2.76
N ARG A 177 -9.38 14.29 -1.58
CA ARG A 177 -8.71 15.43 -0.93
C ARG A 177 -7.36 15.04 -0.36
N LEU A 178 -7.16 13.75 -0.06
CA LEU A 178 -5.92 13.20 0.49
C LEU A 178 -4.93 12.74 -0.60
N PHE A 179 -5.32 12.75 -1.86
CA PHE A 179 -4.43 12.36 -2.97
C PHE A 179 -3.20 13.27 -3.04
N VAL A 180 -2.05 12.68 -3.34
CA VAL A 180 -0.77 13.38 -3.24
C VAL A 180 -0.07 13.47 -4.60
N ALA A 181 0.25 14.69 -5.03
CA ALA A 181 1.00 14.90 -6.26
C ALA A 181 2.45 14.36 -6.11
N PRO A 182 3.02 13.67 -7.12
CA PRO A 182 4.36 13.09 -7.07
C PRO A 182 5.45 14.09 -6.68
N ARG A 183 5.37 15.32 -7.19
CA ARG A 183 6.32 16.40 -6.83
C ARG A 183 6.22 16.82 -5.37
N ARG A 184 5.02 16.86 -4.80
CA ARG A 184 4.79 17.18 -3.39
C ARG A 184 5.36 16.08 -2.50
N LEU A 185 5.11 14.81 -2.83
CA LEU A 185 5.66 13.69 -2.08
C LEU A 185 7.19 13.67 -2.15
N ALA A 186 7.78 13.82 -3.35
CA ALA A 186 9.23 13.86 -3.52
C ALA A 186 9.88 15.02 -2.74
N ALA A 187 9.29 16.21 -2.76
CA ALA A 187 9.80 17.36 -2.00
C ALA A 187 9.74 17.08 -0.48
N LEU A 188 8.67 16.45 -0.01
CA LEU A 188 8.52 16.11 1.40
C LEU A 188 9.51 15.02 1.81
N LEU A 189 9.65 13.94 1.03
CA LEU A 189 10.65 12.89 1.27
C LEU A 189 12.05 13.50 1.39
N ASN A 190 12.45 14.36 0.44
CA ASN A 190 13.74 15.02 0.45
C ASN A 190 13.95 15.93 1.68
N ALA A 191 12.90 16.62 2.14
CA ALA A 191 12.96 17.45 3.35
C ALA A 191 13.29 16.65 4.63
N TYR A 192 12.98 15.34 4.63
CA TYR A 192 13.31 14.41 5.71
C TYR A 192 14.50 13.50 5.40
N GLY A 193 15.36 13.86 4.43
CA GLY A 193 16.57 13.12 4.10
C GLY A 193 16.32 11.80 3.34
N LEU A 194 15.18 11.68 2.65
CA LEU A 194 14.82 10.53 1.84
C LEU A 194 14.93 10.90 0.35
N GLU A 195 16.02 10.54 -0.31
CA GLU A 195 16.25 10.82 -1.74
C GLU A 195 15.50 9.84 -2.63
N VAL A 196 14.67 10.36 -3.53
CA VAL A 196 13.89 9.54 -4.48
C VAL A 196 14.82 8.96 -5.54
N GLU A 197 14.98 7.63 -5.55
CA GLU A 197 15.81 6.92 -6.52
C GLU A 197 15.05 6.61 -7.83
N GLN A 198 13.77 6.27 -7.70
CA GLN A 198 12.90 5.99 -8.86
C GLN A 198 11.44 6.25 -8.55
N GLN A 199 10.70 6.67 -9.58
CA GLN A 199 9.27 6.87 -9.54
C GLN A 199 8.68 6.61 -10.92
N TYR A 200 7.57 5.88 -11.00
CA TYR A 200 6.89 5.54 -12.24
C TYR A 200 5.39 5.33 -12.00
N GLY A 201 4.62 5.48 -13.06
CA GLY A 201 3.19 5.18 -13.02
C GLY A 201 2.90 3.69 -13.04
N LEU A 202 1.76 3.33 -12.48
CA LEU A 202 1.22 1.97 -12.49
C LEU A 202 -0.16 1.95 -13.14
N GLN A 203 -0.41 0.93 -13.94
CA GLN A 203 -1.75 0.59 -14.42
C GLN A 203 -1.91 -0.92 -14.56
N PRO A 204 -3.13 -1.46 -14.47
CA PRO A 204 -3.37 -2.83 -14.87
C PRO A 204 -2.99 -3.03 -16.33
N HIS A 205 -2.23 -4.07 -16.66
CA HIS A 205 -1.90 -4.43 -18.04
C HIS A 205 -3.19 -4.74 -18.81
N PRO A 206 -3.55 -3.96 -19.86
CA PRO A 206 -4.88 -4.01 -20.46
C PRO A 206 -5.32 -5.41 -20.93
N PRO A 207 -4.48 -6.21 -21.64
CA PRO A 207 -4.85 -7.56 -22.03
C PRO A 207 -5.14 -8.49 -20.84
N SER A 208 -4.41 -8.38 -19.72
CA SER A 208 -4.67 -9.21 -18.53
C SER A 208 -5.95 -8.81 -17.83
N TYR A 209 -6.21 -7.50 -17.74
CA TYR A 209 -7.45 -6.98 -17.16
C TYR A 209 -8.70 -7.34 -18.02
N LEU A 210 -8.59 -7.29 -19.35
CA LEU A 210 -9.67 -7.74 -20.24
C LEU A 210 -9.96 -9.23 -20.08
N ARG A 211 -8.94 -10.07 -19.84
CA ARG A 211 -9.15 -11.49 -19.50
C ARG A 211 -9.89 -11.64 -18.16
N PHE A 212 -9.45 -10.91 -17.14
CA PHE A 212 -10.10 -10.90 -15.83
C PHE A 212 -11.56 -10.44 -15.89
N LEU A 213 -11.93 -9.51 -16.77
CA LEU A 213 -13.32 -9.12 -16.96
C LEU A 213 -14.19 -10.27 -17.50
N ARG A 214 -13.61 -11.19 -18.29
CA ARG A 214 -14.29 -12.39 -18.83
C ARG A 214 -14.23 -13.57 -17.88
N ASP A 215 -13.12 -13.73 -17.19
CA ASP A 215 -12.85 -14.80 -16.23
C ASP A 215 -12.16 -14.23 -14.99
N ARG A 216 -12.91 -14.16 -13.89
CA ARG A 216 -12.45 -13.60 -12.62
C ARG A 216 -11.29 -14.36 -11.96
N SER A 217 -11.00 -15.56 -12.42
CA SER A 217 -9.85 -16.33 -11.99
C SER A 217 -8.57 -15.99 -12.76
N ALA A 218 -8.67 -15.24 -13.86
CA ALA A 218 -7.51 -14.84 -14.66
C ALA A 218 -6.62 -13.86 -13.89
N PRO A 219 -5.29 -14.09 -13.83
CA PRO A 219 -4.39 -13.20 -13.12
C PRO A 219 -4.26 -11.84 -13.82
N VAL A 220 -4.27 -10.77 -13.04
CA VAL A 220 -3.94 -9.41 -13.50
C VAL A 220 -2.59 -9.01 -12.96
N HIS A 221 -1.77 -8.40 -13.79
CA HIS A 221 -0.50 -7.80 -13.38
C HIS A 221 -0.51 -6.30 -13.67
N MET A 222 0.17 -5.57 -12.79
CA MET A 222 0.42 -4.14 -12.97
C MET A 222 1.64 -3.96 -13.87
N GLU A 223 1.55 -3.04 -14.82
CA GLU A 223 2.67 -2.63 -15.66
C GLU A 223 3.16 -1.23 -15.29
N ARG A 224 4.46 -1.00 -15.50
CA ARG A 224 5.08 0.30 -15.31
C ARG A 224 4.86 1.15 -16.55
N ILE A 225 4.43 2.39 -16.33
CA ILE A 225 4.25 3.39 -17.37
C ILE A 225 4.98 4.70 -17.02
N ARG A 226 5.25 5.52 -18.04
CA ARG A 226 5.91 6.82 -17.83
C ARG A 226 4.99 7.87 -17.19
N SER A 227 3.68 7.77 -17.46
CA SER A 227 2.70 8.72 -16.94
C SER A 227 2.44 8.48 -15.45
N LEU A 228 2.64 9.49 -14.63
CA LEU A 228 2.26 9.48 -13.21
C LEU A 228 0.82 9.95 -12.98
N GLY A 229 -0.03 9.92 -14.01
CA GLY A 229 -1.33 10.60 -14.03
C GLY A 229 -2.38 10.06 -13.05
N ALA A 230 -2.28 8.80 -12.62
CA ALA A 230 -3.23 8.18 -11.69
C ALA A 230 -2.49 7.52 -10.51
N LEU A 231 -2.22 6.23 -10.59
CA LEU A 231 -1.40 5.51 -9.63
C LEU A 231 0.08 5.69 -9.94
N TYR A 232 0.91 5.83 -8.93
CA TYR A 232 2.36 5.83 -9.07
C TYR A 232 3.03 5.11 -7.89
N ALA A 233 4.17 4.51 -8.19
CA ALA A 233 5.00 3.83 -7.22
C ALA A 233 6.44 4.35 -7.30
N GLY A 234 7.18 4.16 -6.24
CA GLY A 234 8.58 4.53 -6.20
C GLY A 234 9.30 3.97 -4.99
N ARG A 235 10.57 4.29 -4.92
CA ARG A 235 11.37 4.10 -3.73
C ARG A 235 12.30 5.30 -3.50
N ALA A 236 12.57 5.56 -2.23
CA ALA A 236 13.52 6.57 -1.81
C ALA A 236 14.48 5.98 -0.77
N ARG A 237 15.70 6.52 -0.71
CA ARG A 237 16.77 6.08 0.19
C ARG A 237 17.03 7.12 1.26
N ARG A 238 17.21 6.68 2.51
CA ARG A 238 17.71 7.54 3.57
C ARG A 238 19.20 7.85 3.36
N THR A 239 19.55 9.13 3.26
CA THR A 239 20.92 9.59 2.91
C THR A 239 21.87 9.66 4.09
N SER A 240 21.38 9.85 5.30
CA SER A 240 22.21 9.93 6.53
C SER A 240 21.35 9.70 7.77
#